data_163ced6d2189e0ff9a8ccae23d171078
#
_entry.id   163ced6d2189e0ff9a8ccae23d171078
#
_cell.length_a   1.000
_cell.length_b   1.000
_cell.length_c   1.000
_cell.angle_alpha   90.00
_cell.angle_beta   90.00
_cell.angle_gamma   90.00
#
_symmetry.space_group_name_H-M   'P 1'
#
loop_
_entity.id
_entity.type
_entity.pdbx_description
1 polymer ?
#
loop_
_entity_poly.entity_id
_entity_poly.type
_entity_poly.pdbx_seq_one_letter_code
_entity_poly.pdbx_strand_id
1 'polypeptide(L)'
;MRNIFIEELILATKKNKNIFLVVNDLGYNVIESFKNKFPKNVINAGVSEQSMMGYAAGLAASGKQVFVYSIGNFNTFRCAEQIRNDVDYHNLSVTVVSVGGGVGYGHLGYSHHAIQDYSLMRSFPNILIAAPGDDYECRACIRYLIQNPQPSYLRLSKNLNYVVHKKIPKIFPGKAIKIVDGKNKNTIYLTTGFVIHHVKKNYYKKKKLSNIFNAHVEYEG
;
A
#
# COMPACT_ATOMS: atom_id res chain seq x y z
N MET A 1 -2.98 -0.09 -10.17
CA MET A 1 -2.95 -0.55 -8.75
C MET A 1 -4.26 -0.30 -7.99
N ARG A 2 -4.90 0.88 -8.07
CA ARG A 2 -6.15 1.15 -7.31
C ARG A 2 -7.28 0.15 -7.61
N ASN A 3 -7.53 -0.11 -8.88
CA ASN A 3 -8.55 -1.09 -9.29
C ASN A 3 -8.19 -2.52 -8.84
N ILE A 4 -6.90 -2.86 -8.91
CA ILE A 4 -6.36 -4.14 -8.40
C ILE A 4 -6.66 -4.31 -6.91
N PHE A 5 -6.45 -3.25 -6.11
CA PHE A 5 -6.79 -3.27 -4.69
C PHE A 5 -8.26 -3.62 -4.47
N ILE A 6 -9.16 -2.95 -5.18
CA ILE A 6 -10.60 -3.20 -5.05
C ILE A 6 -10.98 -4.61 -5.55
N GLU A 7 -10.39 -5.08 -6.65
CA GLU A 7 -10.63 -6.45 -7.16
C GLU A 7 -10.25 -7.51 -6.12
N GLU A 8 -9.05 -7.41 -5.53
CA GLU A 8 -8.58 -8.37 -4.52
C GLU A 8 -9.42 -8.25 -3.22
N LEU A 9 -9.80 -7.03 -2.83
CA LEU A 9 -10.67 -6.83 -1.67
C LEU A 9 -12.06 -7.45 -1.87
N ILE A 10 -12.65 -7.33 -3.07
CA ILE A 10 -13.91 -8.00 -3.45
C ILE A 10 -13.77 -9.52 -3.33
N LEU A 11 -12.69 -10.09 -3.86
CA LEU A 11 -12.45 -11.54 -3.81
C LEU A 11 -12.30 -12.04 -2.37
N ALA A 12 -11.61 -11.28 -1.53
CA ALA A 12 -11.43 -11.59 -0.12
C ALA A 12 -12.74 -11.48 0.67
N THR A 13 -13.50 -10.39 0.48
CA THR A 13 -14.75 -10.14 1.21
C THR A 13 -15.88 -11.12 0.83
N LYS A 14 -15.82 -11.72 -0.35
CA LYS A 14 -16.71 -12.86 -0.70
C LYS A 14 -16.51 -14.03 0.26
N LYS A 15 -15.26 -14.28 0.69
CA LYS A 15 -14.89 -15.40 1.57
C LYS A 15 -14.95 -15.04 3.05
N ASN A 16 -14.61 -13.79 3.39
CA ASN A 16 -14.57 -13.31 4.77
C ASN A 16 -15.34 -11.99 4.89
N LYS A 17 -16.54 -12.03 5.48
CA LYS A 17 -17.41 -10.85 5.71
C LYS A 17 -16.92 -9.92 6.82
N ASN A 18 -15.85 -10.27 7.52
CA ASN A 18 -15.24 -9.42 8.54
C ASN A 18 -14.24 -8.40 7.95
N ILE A 19 -14.11 -8.33 6.63
CA ILE A 19 -13.29 -7.33 5.95
C ILE A 19 -14.13 -6.07 5.71
N PHE A 20 -13.60 -4.91 6.12
CA PHE A 20 -14.26 -3.61 5.99
C PHE A 20 -13.37 -2.63 5.23
N LEU A 21 -14.01 -1.74 4.46
CA LEU A 21 -13.38 -0.61 3.80
C LEU A 21 -13.90 0.69 4.41
N VAL A 22 -13.00 1.52 4.92
CA VAL A 22 -13.32 2.85 5.45
C VAL A 22 -12.69 3.91 4.56
N VAL A 23 -13.47 4.91 4.16
CA VAL A 23 -13.06 5.97 3.25
C VAL A 23 -13.45 7.35 3.79
N ASN A 24 -12.81 8.40 3.29
CA ASN A 24 -13.05 9.79 3.70
C ASN A 24 -13.56 10.65 2.54
N ASP A 25 -14.68 10.24 1.98
CA ASP A 25 -15.31 10.90 0.82
C ASP A 25 -14.40 11.00 -0.41
N LEU A 26 -13.56 10.00 -0.59
CA LEU A 26 -12.60 9.87 -1.69
C LEU A 26 -12.73 8.50 -2.37
N GLY A 27 -12.12 8.37 -3.56
CA GLY A 27 -12.07 7.11 -4.28
C GLY A 27 -13.11 6.97 -5.39
N TYR A 28 -13.63 8.08 -5.90
CA TYR A 28 -14.56 8.12 -7.04
C TYR A 28 -14.06 7.28 -8.22
N ASN A 29 -14.97 6.53 -8.84
CA ASN A 29 -14.70 5.57 -9.92
C ASN A 29 -13.78 4.42 -9.53
N VAL A 30 -13.57 4.16 -8.22
CA VAL A 30 -12.73 3.08 -7.72
C VAL A 30 -13.48 2.20 -6.73
N ILE A 31 -14.12 2.80 -5.70
CA ILE A 31 -14.74 2.06 -4.59
C ILE A 31 -16.16 1.57 -4.88
N GLU A 32 -16.82 2.10 -5.90
CA GLU A 32 -18.25 1.82 -6.20
C GLU A 32 -18.50 0.34 -6.44
N SER A 33 -17.58 -0.34 -7.13
CA SER A 33 -17.71 -1.78 -7.40
C SER A 33 -17.69 -2.63 -6.13
N PHE A 34 -16.95 -2.22 -5.11
CA PHE A 34 -16.95 -2.85 -3.80
C PHE A 34 -18.21 -2.47 -3.02
N LYS A 35 -18.56 -1.18 -2.95
CA LYS A 35 -19.74 -0.66 -2.27
C LYS A 35 -21.02 -1.31 -2.76
N ASN A 36 -21.19 -1.46 -4.07
CA ASN A 36 -22.37 -2.09 -4.66
C ASN A 36 -22.50 -3.58 -4.29
N LYS A 37 -21.38 -4.29 -4.13
CA LYS A 37 -21.37 -5.72 -3.74
C LYS A 37 -21.49 -5.94 -2.24
N PHE A 38 -20.92 -5.04 -1.45
CA PHE A 38 -20.81 -5.16 0.00
C PHE A 38 -21.16 -3.85 0.71
N PRO A 39 -22.37 -3.33 0.57
CA PRO A 39 -22.76 -2.02 1.11
C PRO A 39 -22.63 -1.93 2.65
N LYS A 40 -22.78 -3.06 3.35
CA LYS A 40 -22.61 -3.14 4.82
C LYS A 40 -21.15 -3.17 5.27
N ASN A 41 -20.21 -3.34 4.36
CA ASN A 41 -18.78 -3.42 4.64
C ASN A 41 -18.02 -2.15 4.23
N VAL A 42 -18.74 -1.09 3.83
CA VAL A 42 -18.16 0.22 3.51
C VAL A 42 -18.68 1.26 4.48
N ILE A 43 -17.75 2.02 5.04
CA ILE A 43 -18.07 3.20 5.87
C ILE A 43 -17.42 4.41 5.20
N ASN A 44 -18.21 5.43 4.90
CA ASN A 44 -17.71 6.73 4.50
C ASN A 44 -17.75 7.64 5.72
N ALA A 45 -16.57 7.99 6.24
CA ALA A 45 -16.41 8.84 7.43
C ALA A 45 -16.51 10.35 7.10
N GLY A 46 -16.74 10.70 5.83
CA GLY A 46 -16.68 12.10 5.38
C GLY A 46 -15.25 12.64 5.36
N VAL A 47 -15.09 13.94 5.18
CA VAL A 47 -13.78 14.60 5.13
C VAL A 47 -13.26 14.79 6.56
N SER A 48 -12.97 13.68 7.24
CA SER A 48 -12.46 13.68 8.62
C SER A 48 -11.53 12.49 8.85
N GLU A 49 -10.29 12.63 8.45
CA GLU A 49 -9.31 11.55 8.39
C GLU A 49 -8.98 10.97 9.77
N GLN A 50 -8.88 11.81 10.80
CA GLN A 50 -8.64 11.35 12.18
C GLN A 50 -9.79 10.49 12.69
N SER A 51 -11.05 10.93 12.50
CA SER A 51 -12.23 10.14 12.86
C SER A 51 -12.30 8.85 12.06
N MET A 52 -11.98 8.89 10.76
CA MET A 52 -11.87 7.72 9.91
C MET A 52 -10.93 6.66 10.48
N MET A 53 -9.76 7.10 10.98
CA MET A 53 -8.78 6.19 11.58
C MET A 53 -9.26 5.64 12.92
N GLY A 54 -9.90 6.46 13.75
CA GLY A 54 -10.53 6.02 15.00
C GLY A 54 -11.64 4.98 14.77
N TYR A 55 -12.51 5.19 13.76
CA TYR A 55 -13.51 4.18 13.36
C TYR A 55 -12.86 2.87 12.93
N ALA A 56 -11.78 2.95 12.15
CA ALA A 56 -11.05 1.78 11.71
C ALA A 56 -10.44 1.00 12.88
N ALA A 57 -9.84 1.71 13.83
CA ALA A 57 -9.28 1.11 15.05
C ALA A 57 -10.36 0.43 15.89
N GLY A 58 -11.51 1.10 16.11
CA GLY A 58 -12.64 0.53 16.85
C GLY A 58 -13.21 -0.74 16.21
N LEU A 59 -13.36 -0.74 14.88
CA LEU A 59 -13.76 -1.94 14.13
C LEU A 59 -12.74 -3.06 14.27
N ALA A 60 -11.44 -2.74 14.15
CA ALA A 60 -10.39 -3.74 14.28
C ALA A 60 -10.31 -4.32 15.69
N ALA A 61 -10.48 -3.49 16.72
CA ALA A 61 -10.59 -3.94 18.12
C ALA A 61 -11.80 -4.88 18.36
N SER A 62 -12.88 -4.75 17.55
CA SER A 62 -14.01 -5.67 17.55
C SER A 62 -13.82 -6.93 16.68
N GLY A 63 -12.58 -7.23 16.24
CA GLY A 63 -12.23 -8.43 15.48
C GLY A 63 -12.47 -8.31 13.96
N LYS A 64 -12.57 -7.09 13.42
CA LYS A 64 -12.65 -6.87 11.96
C LYS A 64 -11.27 -6.65 11.38
N GLN A 65 -11.11 -6.98 10.10
CA GLN A 65 -9.95 -6.57 9.30
C GLN A 65 -10.33 -5.33 8.50
N VAL A 66 -9.62 -4.24 8.69
CA VAL A 66 -10.04 -2.93 8.16
C VAL A 66 -9.00 -2.37 7.20
N PHE A 67 -9.47 -1.90 6.06
CA PHE A 67 -8.69 -1.17 5.07
C PHE A 67 -9.16 0.28 5.04
N VAL A 68 -8.25 1.22 5.31
CA VAL A 68 -8.53 2.66 5.31
C VAL A 68 -7.97 3.27 4.04
N TYR A 69 -8.82 3.73 3.13
CA TYR A 69 -8.40 4.17 1.80
C TYR A 69 -8.49 5.69 1.64
N SER A 70 -7.37 6.33 1.33
CA SER A 70 -7.30 7.77 1.07
C SER A 70 -6.08 8.16 0.21
N ILE A 71 -5.94 9.48 -0.05
CA ILE A 71 -4.71 10.08 -0.58
C ILE A 71 -3.60 9.94 0.47
N GLY A 72 -2.40 9.58 0.00
CA GLY A 72 -1.28 9.22 0.87
C GLY A 72 -0.93 10.25 1.94
N ASN A 73 -0.93 11.54 1.58
CA ASN A 73 -0.63 12.60 2.55
C ASN A 73 -1.72 12.75 3.63
N PHE A 74 -2.98 12.46 3.29
CA PHE A 74 -4.11 12.73 4.18
C PHE A 74 -4.25 11.65 5.26
N ASN A 75 -4.22 10.37 4.88
CA ASN A 75 -4.36 9.28 5.84
C ASN A 75 -3.07 8.89 6.56
N THR A 76 -1.95 9.56 6.29
CA THR A 76 -0.70 9.39 7.04
C THR A 76 -0.50 10.54 8.03
N PHE A 77 -0.16 11.74 7.54
CA PHE A 77 0.23 12.85 8.42
C PHE A 77 -0.91 13.36 9.30
N ARG A 78 -2.13 13.48 8.77
CA ARG A 78 -3.29 13.91 9.57
C ARG A 78 -3.69 12.90 10.64
N CYS A 79 -3.38 11.62 10.44
CA CYS A 79 -3.76 10.52 11.31
C CYS A 79 -2.58 9.91 12.07
N ALA A 80 -1.40 10.55 12.06
CA ALA A 80 -0.19 10.00 12.64
C ALA A 80 -0.36 9.58 14.11
N GLU A 81 -1.06 10.39 14.89
CA GLU A 81 -1.36 10.09 16.29
C GLU A 81 -2.27 8.87 16.43
N GLN A 82 -3.37 8.80 15.67
CA GLN A 82 -4.32 7.68 15.70
C GLN A 82 -3.66 6.39 15.19
N ILE A 83 -2.84 6.49 14.14
CA ILE A 83 -2.06 5.32 13.67
C ILE A 83 -1.14 4.83 14.76
N ARG A 84 -0.40 5.73 15.43
CA ARG A 84 0.54 5.39 16.49
C ARG A 84 -0.16 4.80 17.71
N ASN A 85 -1.16 5.51 18.24
CA ASN A 85 -1.77 5.21 19.53
C ASN A 85 -2.86 4.13 19.42
N ASP A 86 -3.73 4.23 18.38
CA ASP A 86 -4.89 3.35 18.30
C ASP A 86 -4.60 2.09 17.48
N VAL A 87 -3.79 2.19 16.41
CA VAL A 87 -3.55 1.07 15.51
C VAL A 87 -2.27 0.32 15.88
N ASP A 88 -1.13 1.01 15.88
CA ASP A 88 0.18 0.39 16.07
C ASP A 88 0.38 -0.14 17.49
N TYR A 89 0.14 0.69 18.50
CA TYR A 89 0.30 0.32 19.90
C TYR A 89 -0.56 -0.88 20.32
N HIS A 90 -1.80 -0.94 19.83
CA HIS A 90 -2.72 -2.05 20.10
C HIS A 90 -2.59 -3.22 19.13
N ASN A 91 -1.66 -3.17 18.20
CA ASN A 91 -1.42 -4.19 17.18
C ASN A 91 -2.69 -4.60 16.42
N LEU A 92 -3.48 -3.62 16.00
CA LEU A 92 -4.78 -3.84 15.36
C LEU A 92 -4.68 -4.13 13.86
N SER A 93 -5.58 -4.97 13.35
CA SER A 93 -5.67 -5.35 11.94
C SER A 93 -6.21 -4.21 11.05
N VAL A 94 -5.48 -3.11 10.99
CA VAL A 94 -5.78 -1.96 10.11
C VAL A 94 -4.69 -1.81 9.07
N THR A 95 -5.09 -1.81 7.79
CA THR A 95 -4.21 -1.48 6.67
C THR A 95 -4.48 -0.05 6.20
N VAL A 96 -3.52 0.83 6.36
CA VAL A 96 -3.56 2.21 5.85
C VAL A 96 -3.22 2.19 4.36
N VAL A 97 -4.23 2.30 3.49
CA VAL A 97 -4.07 2.25 2.03
C VAL A 97 -3.93 3.66 1.48
N SER A 98 -2.71 4.01 1.10
CA SER A 98 -2.32 5.35 0.67
C SER A 98 -2.09 5.41 -0.83
N VAL A 99 -2.84 6.26 -1.53
CA VAL A 99 -2.73 6.44 -2.98
C VAL A 99 -1.88 7.66 -3.31
N GLY A 100 -1.05 7.53 -4.33
CA GLY A 100 -0.28 8.63 -4.89
C GLY A 100 1.01 8.95 -4.13
N GLY A 101 1.66 7.92 -3.62
CA GLY A 101 2.96 8.07 -2.94
C GLY A 101 4.00 8.86 -3.75
N GLY A 102 4.90 9.55 -3.05
CA GLY A 102 5.86 10.48 -3.65
C GLY A 102 5.16 11.71 -4.23
N VAL A 103 5.54 12.07 -5.44
CA VAL A 103 4.97 13.20 -6.21
C VAL A 103 3.84 12.78 -7.15
N GLY A 104 3.16 11.67 -6.89
CA GLY A 104 2.17 11.07 -7.79
C GLY A 104 0.96 11.96 -8.12
N TYR A 105 0.70 13.00 -7.35
CA TYR A 105 -0.33 14.01 -7.59
C TYR A 105 0.16 15.26 -8.35
N GLY A 106 1.45 15.32 -8.72
CA GLY A 106 2.01 16.33 -9.63
C GLY A 106 1.68 17.77 -9.24
N HIS A 107 0.90 18.42 -10.09
CA HIS A 107 0.55 19.85 -9.95
C HIS A 107 -0.26 20.21 -8.71
N LEU A 108 -0.86 19.26 -8.00
CA LEU A 108 -1.56 19.53 -6.73
C LEU A 108 -0.61 19.92 -5.59
N GLY A 109 0.69 19.74 -5.79
CA GLY A 109 1.73 20.27 -4.93
C GLY A 109 1.87 19.55 -3.59
N TYR A 110 2.58 20.22 -2.68
CA TYR A 110 3.06 19.64 -1.43
C TYR A 110 1.95 19.09 -0.52
N SER A 111 0.78 19.71 -0.51
CA SER A 111 -0.38 19.24 0.28
C SER A 111 -0.89 17.85 -0.11
N HIS A 112 -0.56 17.37 -1.33
CA HIS A 112 -0.96 16.05 -1.86
C HIS A 112 0.22 15.10 -2.04
N HIS A 113 1.46 15.61 -1.94
CA HIS A 113 2.66 14.78 -2.08
C HIS A 113 2.92 13.99 -0.80
N ALA A 114 3.09 12.68 -0.92
CA ALA A 114 3.48 11.80 0.17
C ALA A 114 4.95 11.38 -0.02
N ILE A 115 5.88 12.27 0.39
CA ILE A 115 7.33 12.07 0.22
C ILE A 115 7.94 11.49 1.49
N GLN A 116 7.51 11.99 2.65
CA GLN A 116 8.03 11.59 3.96
C GLN A 116 7.22 10.45 4.62
N ASP A 117 6.23 9.92 3.89
CA ASP A 117 5.33 8.87 4.36
C ASP A 117 6.05 7.61 4.83
N TYR A 118 7.09 7.17 4.12
CA TYR A 118 7.92 6.05 4.55
C TYR A 118 8.62 6.32 5.89
N SER A 119 9.22 7.51 6.05
CA SER A 119 9.92 7.85 7.29
C SER A 119 8.97 7.86 8.49
N LEU A 120 7.75 8.38 8.29
CA LEU A 120 6.72 8.38 9.32
C LEU A 120 6.29 6.95 9.66
N MET A 121 5.93 6.14 8.66
CA MET A 121 5.43 4.78 8.89
C MET A 121 6.50 3.85 9.49
N ARG A 122 7.76 4.01 9.09
CA ARG A 122 8.89 3.26 9.66
C ARG A 122 9.22 3.61 11.11
N SER A 123 8.73 4.74 11.62
CA SER A 123 8.91 5.09 13.03
C SER A 123 7.97 4.31 13.97
N PHE A 124 6.98 3.61 13.45
CA PHE A 124 6.04 2.80 14.22
C PHE A 124 6.48 1.33 14.21
N PRO A 125 6.72 0.72 15.39
CA PRO A 125 7.42 -0.57 15.49
C PRO A 125 6.65 -1.77 14.91
N ASN A 126 5.31 -1.72 14.88
CA ASN A 126 4.48 -2.86 14.43
C ASN A 126 3.96 -2.69 12.99
N ILE A 127 4.17 -1.54 12.36
CA ILE A 127 3.65 -1.27 11.01
C ILE A 127 4.45 -2.03 9.94
N LEU A 128 3.79 -2.95 9.26
CA LEU A 128 4.32 -3.59 8.05
C LEU A 128 4.12 -2.69 6.83
N ILE A 129 5.19 -2.30 6.16
CA ILE A 129 5.13 -1.43 4.97
C ILE A 129 5.16 -2.26 3.71
N ALA A 130 4.13 -2.10 2.86
CA ALA A 130 4.00 -2.73 1.55
C ALA A 130 4.00 -1.66 0.45
N ALA A 131 4.99 -1.71 -0.45
CA ALA A 131 5.17 -0.75 -1.52
C ALA A 131 5.40 -1.45 -2.87
N PRO A 132 4.33 -1.93 -3.52
CA PRO A 132 4.45 -2.66 -4.77
C PRO A 132 4.97 -1.79 -5.93
N GLY A 133 5.82 -2.37 -6.76
CA GLY A 133 6.38 -1.75 -7.95
C GLY A 133 5.51 -1.87 -9.19
N ASP A 134 4.67 -2.92 -9.30
CA ASP A 134 3.75 -3.13 -10.41
C ASP A 134 2.43 -3.79 -9.97
N ASP A 135 1.55 -4.08 -10.92
CA ASP A 135 0.24 -4.67 -10.67
C ASP A 135 0.32 -6.11 -10.13
N TYR A 136 1.34 -6.87 -10.49
CA TYR A 136 1.56 -8.22 -10.00
C TYR A 136 2.05 -8.23 -8.55
N GLU A 137 3.01 -7.36 -8.21
CA GLU A 137 3.42 -7.15 -6.82
C GLU A 137 2.26 -6.59 -5.98
N CYS A 138 1.45 -5.68 -6.55
CA CYS A 138 0.28 -5.14 -5.88
C CYS A 138 -0.69 -6.25 -5.45
N ARG A 139 -1.01 -7.19 -6.35
CA ARG A 139 -1.82 -8.37 -6.00
C ARG A 139 -1.16 -9.22 -4.92
N ALA A 140 0.14 -9.45 -5.03
CA ALA A 140 0.87 -10.24 -4.04
C ALA A 140 0.84 -9.59 -2.65
N CYS A 141 1.12 -8.28 -2.57
CA CYS A 141 1.07 -7.51 -1.32
C CYS A 141 -0.32 -7.53 -0.68
N ILE A 142 -1.38 -7.27 -1.46
CA ILE A 142 -2.74 -7.24 -0.94
C ILE A 142 -3.15 -8.62 -0.41
N ARG A 143 -2.87 -9.69 -1.15
CA ARG A 143 -3.14 -11.07 -0.71
C ARG A 143 -2.38 -11.42 0.56
N TYR A 144 -1.13 -11.00 0.66
CA TYR A 144 -0.34 -11.20 1.87
C TYR A 144 -0.97 -10.49 3.08
N LEU A 145 -1.33 -9.21 2.95
CA LEU A 145 -1.95 -8.42 4.02
C LEU A 145 -3.31 -8.97 4.43
N ILE A 146 -4.10 -9.50 3.49
CA ILE A 146 -5.38 -10.15 3.79
C ILE A 146 -5.17 -11.45 4.59
N GLN A 147 -4.15 -12.24 4.23
CA GLN A 147 -3.84 -13.51 4.89
C GLN A 147 -3.14 -13.35 6.24
N ASN A 148 -2.47 -12.22 6.44
CA ASN A 148 -1.71 -11.92 7.66
C ASN A 148 -2.17 -10.57 8.23
N PRO A 149 -3.36 -10.52 8.87
CA PRO A 149 -3.91 -9.30 9.44
C PRO A 149 -3.02 -8.72 10.55
N GLN A 150 -2.55 -7.48 10.36
CA GLN A 150 -1.70 -6.75 11.30
C GLN A 150 -1.70 -5.26 10.96
N PRO A 151 -1.18 -4.38 11.83
CA PRO A 151 -0.94 -3.00 11.47
C PRO A 151 -0.11 -2.92 10.20
N SER A 152 -0.59 -2.21 9.19
CA SER A 152 0.13 -2.17 7.92
C SER A 152 -0.13 -0.91 7.11
N TYR A 153 0.83 -0.58 6.25
CA TYR A 153 0.79 0.52 5.33
C TYR A 153 0.95 0.01 3.90
N LEU A 154 -0.05 0.22 3.05
CA LEU A 154 -0.03 -0.16 1.64
C LEU A 154 0.06 1.09 0.76
N ARG A 155 1.22 1.30 0.14
CA ARG A 155 1.50 2.46 -0.69
C ARG A 155 1.24 2.21 -2.16
N LEU A 156 0.14 2.74 -2.69
CA LEU A 156 -0.28 2.55 -4.07
C LEU A 156 0.11 3.73 -4.96
N SER A 157 0.60 3.43 -6.15
CA SER A 157 0.80 4.43 -7.21
C SER A 157 -0.52 4.82 -7.85
N LYS A 158 -0.68 6.12 -8.18
CA LYS A 158 -1.91 6.67 -8.78
C LYS A 158 -2.13 6.22 -10.23
N ASN A 159 -1.12 6.32 -11.07
CA ASN A 159 -1.23 6.18 -12.54
C ASN A 159 -0.04 5.41 -13.12
N LEU A 160 0.06 4.10 -12.88
CA LEU A 160 1.11 3.31 -13.50
C LEU A 160 0.53 2.04 -14.12
N ASN A 161 0.68 1.93 -15.44
CA ASN A 161 0.37 0.73 -16.22
C ASN A 161 1.67 0.01 -16.63
N TYR A 162 2.67 -0.02 -15.74
CA TYR A 162 3.92 -0.69 -16.04
C TYR A 162 3.93 -2.09 -15.45
N VAL A 163 4.45 -3.02 -16.21
CA VAL A 163 4.60 -4.42 -15.83
C VAL A 163 6.08 -4.73 -15.72
N VAL A 164 6.51 -5.15 -14.55
CA VAL A 164 7.87 -5.64 -14.28
C VAL A 164 7.89 -7.16 -14.26
N HIS A 165 6.90 -7.74 -13.61
CA HIS A 165 6.74 -9.19 -13.46
C HIS A 165 5.87 -9.79 -14.57
N LYS A 166 6.11 -11.07 -14.89
CA LYS A 166 5.28 -11.85 -15.83
C LYS A 166 4.17 -12.64 -15.11
N LYS A 167 4.27 -12.80 -13.80
CA LYS A 167 3.32 -13.51 -12.93
C LYS A 167 3.38 -12.92 -11.53
N ILE A 168 2.37 -13.23 -10.72
CA ILE A 168 2.32 -12.80 -9.32
C ILE A 168 3.51 -13.43 -8.57
N PRO A 169 4.42 -12.62 -8.02
CA PRO A 169 5.57 -13.14 -7.30
C PRO A 169 5.18 -13.65 -5.92
N LYS A 170 5.99 -14.56 -5.36
CA LYS A 170 5.96 -14.83 -3.92
C LYS A 170 6.68 -13.69 -3.21
N ILE A 171 6.05 -13.17 -2.17
CA ILE A 171 6.62 -12.11 -1.35
C ILE A 171 6.87 -12.63 0.06
N PHE A 172 7.90 -12.08 0.69
CA PHE A 172 8.25 -12.35 2.08
C PHE A 172 8.70 -11.05 2.72
N PRO A 173 8.15 -10.66 3.88
CA PRO A 173 8.63 -9.49 4.62
C PRO A 173 10.15 -9.51 4.81
N GLY A 174 10.79 -8.35 4.67
CA GLY A 174 12.24 -8.21 4.81
C GLY A 174 13.08 -8.77 3.65
N LYS A 175 12.47 -9.30 2.58
CA LYS A 175 13.20 -9.87 1.43
C LYS A 175 12.89 -9.12 0.15
N ALA A 176 13.92 -8.61 -0.50
CA ALA A 176 13.80 -8.02 -1.85
C ALA A 176 13.70 -9.09 -2.94
N ILE A 177 12.93 -8.80 -3.98
CA ILE A 177 12.86 -9.66 -5.17
C ILE A 177 13.94 -9.22 -6.18
N LYS A 178 14.72 -10.17 -6.66
CA LYS A 178 15.63 -9.93 -7.78
C LYS A 178 14.84 -9.80 -9.09
N ILE A 179 14.88 -8.64 -9.69
CA ILE A 179 14.18 -8.31 -10.95
C ILE A 179 15.06 -8.58 -12.17
N VAL A 180 16.34 -8.24 -12.06
CA VAL A 180 17.33 -8.45 -13.12
C VAL A 180 18.57 -9.09 -12.54
N ASP A 181 19.02 -10.17 -13.15
CA ASP A 181 20.30 -10.80 -12.85
C ASP A 181 21.34 -10.31 -13.85
N GLY A 182 22.10 -9.29 -13.46
CA GLY A 182 23.12 -8.66 -14.28
C GLY A 182 24.45 -9.39 -14.20
N LYS A 183 25.25 -9.30 -15.26
CA LYS A 183 26.61 -9.87 -15.32
C LYS A 183 27.61 -9.12 -14.44
N ASN A 184 27.46 -7.79 -14.33
CA ASN A 184 28.30 -6.97 -13.46
C ASN A 184 27.85 -7.12 -12.00
N LYS A 185 28.69 -7.68 -11.16
CA LYS A 185 28.43 -7.89 -9.73
C LYS A 185 28.92 -6.74 -8.83
N ASN A 186 29.64 -5.75 -9.40
CA ASN A 186 30.21 -4.65 -8.62
C ASN A 186 29.20 -3.54 -8.31
N THR A 187 28.02 -3.56 -8.97
CA THR A 187 26.97 -2.57 -8.76
C THR A 187 25.64 -3.28 -8.56
N ILE A 188 24.90 -2.86 -7.53
CA ILE A 188 23.55 -3.33 -7.24
C ILE A 188 22.62 -2.10 -7.22
N TYR A 189 21.49 -2.20 -7.88
CA TYR A 189 20.41 -1.22 -7.76
C TYR A 189 19.34 -1.77 -6.83
N LEU A 190 19.13 -1.11 -5.69
CA LEU A 190 18.04 -1.38 -4.78
C LEU A 190 16.94 -0.34 -5.02
N THR A 191 15.70 -0.81 -5.16
CA THR A 191 14.53 0.05 -5.42
C THR A 191 13.37 -0.36 -4.54
N THR A 192 12.40 0.54 -4.37
CA THR A 192 11.12 0.24 -3.75
C THR A 192 9.99 0.93 -4.49
N GLY A 193 8.82 0.29 -4.54
CA GLY A 193 7.66 0.81 -5.23
C GLY A 193 7.89 1.07 -6.72
N PHE A 194 7.21 2.05 -7.26
CA PHE A 194 7.20 2.33 -8.71
C PHE A 194 8.52 2.81 -9.29
N VAL A 195 9.49 3.20 -8.47
CA VAL A 195 10.83 3.65 -8.92
C VAL A 195 11.52 2.57 -9.75
N ILE A 196 11.20 1.30 -9.53
CA ILE A 196 11.71 0.17 -10.32
C ILE A 196 11.54 0.35 -11.83
N HIS A 197 10.48 1.02 -12.29
CA HIS A 197 10.25 1.28 -13.72
C HIS A 197 11.30 2.19 -14.31
N HIS A 198 11.61 3.28 -13.60
CA HIS A 198 12.64 4.23 -14.04
C HIS A 198 14.01 3.58 -14.07
N VAL A 199 14.34 2.79 -13.05
CA VAL A 199 15.62 2.06 -13.00
C VAL A 199 15.69 1.03 -14.12
N LYS A 200 14.67 0.21 -14.32
CA LYS A 200 14.62 -0.82 -15.38
C LYS A 200 14.70 -0.21 -16.77
N LYS A 201 13.95 0.86 -17.04
CA LYS A 201 13.98 1.58 -18.32
C LYS A 201 15.36 2.14 -18.64
N ASN A 202 16.02 2.77 -17.67
CA ASN A 202 17.36 3.33 -17.83
C ASN A 202 18.43 2.25 -17.91
N TYR A 203 18.27 1.14 -17.19
CA TYR A 203 19.12 -0.02 -17.25
C TYR A 203 19.25 -0.56 -18.69
N TYR A 204 18.12 -0.83 -19.36
CA TYR A 204 18.11 -1.34 -20.71
C TYR A 204 18.65 -0.32 -21.73
N LYS A 205 18.34 0.97 -21.56
CA LYS A 205 18.86 2.03 -22.45
C LYS A 205 20.38 2.14 -22.40
N LYS A 206 20.98 1.99 -21.23
CA LYS A 206 22.43 2.16 -21.00
C LYS A 206 23.22 0.86 -21.10
N LYS A 207 22.59 -0.27 -21.46
CA LYS A 207 23.21 -1.62 -21.51
C LYS A 207 24.01 -1.96 -20.23
N LYS A 208 23.59 -1.44 -19.07
CA LYS A 208 24.24 -1.76 -17.80
C LYS A 208 23.91 -3.19 -17.39
N LEU A 209 24.93 -3.94 -16.96
CA LEU A 209 24.82 -5.37 -16.63
C LEU A 209 24.74 -5.63 -15.11
N SER A 210 24.22 -4.68 -14.35
CA SER A 210 24.15 -4.77 -12.89
C SER A 210 22.86 -5.49 -12.42
N ASN A 211 22.89 -6.01 -11.19
CA ASN A 211 21.69 -6.60 -10.57
C ASN A 211 20.67 -5.52 -10.19
N ILE A 212 19.39 -5.83 -10.32
CA ILE A 212 18.30 -4.97 -9.86
C ILE A 212 17.43 -5.76 -8.90
N PHE A 213 17.19 -5.22 -7.71
CA PHE A 213 16.29 -5.74 -6.71
C PHE A 213 15.19 -4.73 -6.39
N ASN A 214 14.01 -5.20 -6.09
CA ASN A 214 12.92 -4.39 -5.58
C ASN A 214 12.47 -4.89 -4.20
N ALA A 215 12.55 -4.02 -3.21
CA ALA A 215 11.97 -4.25 -1.89
C ALA A 215 10.52 -3.77 -1.92
N HIS A 216 9.57 -4.67 -1.65
CA HIS A 216 8.14 -4.41 -1.76
C HIS A 216 7.41 -4.54 -0.44
N VAL A 217 8.04 -5.20 0.53
CA VAL A 217 7.54 -5.34 1.90
C VAL A 217 8.74 -5.18 2.84
N GLU A 218 8.66 -4.21 3.72
CA GLU A 218 9.66 -3.96 4.75
C GLU A 218 9.05 -4.27 6.11
N TYR A 219 9.80 -4.96 6.94
CA TYR A 219 9.48 -5.25 8.33
C TYR A 219 10.69 -4.87 9.16
N GLU A 220 10.49 -4.03 10.16
CA GLU A 220 11.45 -3.80 11.22
C GLU A 220 10.88 -4.44 12.48
N GLY A 221 11.39 -5.62 12.80
CA GLY A 221 11.14 -6.29 14.08
C GLY A 221 12.19 -5.91 15.09
#